data_51824bb147e9cf05ad7ef8f326e0116b
#
_entry.id   51824bb147e9cf05ad7ef8f326e0116b
#
_cell.length_a   1.000
_cell.length_b   1.000
_cell.length_c   1.000
_cell.angle_alpha   90.00
_cell.angle_beta   90.00
_cell.angle_gamma   90.00
#
_symmetry.space_group_name_H-M   'P 1'
#
loop_
_entity.id
_entity.type
_entity.pdbx_description
1 polymer ?
#
loop_
_entity_poly.entity_id
_entity_poly.type
_entity_poly.pdbx_seq_one_letter_code
_entity_poly.pdbx_strand_id
1 'polypeptide(L)'
;MLPCRRMQQKKIEQLIEIARQKMATSKDPIHDLSHVERVVEYTREFSSQLNLNSEQKNAILLAAWWHDMARTITRRPSIVWMSFIDDTLSALMLWGKTIQLGLFGGVVGLATRLIFSKSFATGFLFTRIFLKKKNRILLDILQDADQFDLFHQERMKSIQEMATTSKLYSWGYKLTAWWFLSANKLQFKTEMAKSCFKKILFALAQWIASKNVCAWHMETFGKRWCEKTFIRIQRMQSLYI
;
A
#
# COMPACT_ATOMS: atom_id res chain seq x y z
N MET A 1 -2.42 34.52 0.25
CA MET A 1 -2.31 33.48 1.33
C MET A 1 -1.68 34.11 2.56
N LEU A 2 -2.29 33.92 3.75
CA LEU A 2 -1.73 34.42 5.00
C LEU A 2 -0.36 33.76 5.27
N PRO A 3 0.64 34.47 5.82
CA PRO A 3 2.01 33.98 6.03
C PRO A 3 2.07 32.63 6.78
N CYS A 4 1.17 32.41 7.73
CA CYS A 4 1.11 31.18 8.52
C CYS A 4 0.75 29.93 7.69
N ARG A 5 -0.17 30.02 6.70
CA ARG A 5 -0.53 28.91 5.81
C ARG A 5 0.64 28.54 4.89
N ARG A 6 1.38 29.52 4.41
CA ARG A 6 2.54 29.28 3.53
C ARG A 6 3.67 28.56 4.28
N MET A 7 3.89 28.94 5.54
CA MET A 7 4.89 28.26 6.39
C MET A 7 4.49 26.83 6.72
N GLN A 8 3.21 26.58 7.01
CA GLN A 8 2.69 25.21 7.26
C GLN A 8 2.84 24.33 6.02
N GLN A 9 2.54 24.85 4.83
CA GLN A 9 2.70 24.12 3.57
C GLN A 9 4.15 23.70 3.32
N LYS A 10 5.12 24.62 3.52
CA LYS A 10 6.55 24.29 3.40
C LYS A 10 6.99 23.17 4.34
N LYS A 11 6.48 23.14 5.57
CA LYS A 11 6.79 22.08 6.52
C LYS A 11 6.17 20.72 6.12
N ILE A 12 5.00 20.71 5.48
CA ILE A 12 4.39 19.49 4.93
C ILE A 12 5.25 18.97 3.78
N GLU A 13 5.70 19.82 2.88
CA GLU A 13 6.63 19.49 1.79
C GLU A 13 7.94 18.91 2.34
N GLN A 14 8.47 19.52 3.42
CA GLN A 14 9.65 18.99 4.13
C GLN A 14 9.40 17.58 4.70
N LEU A 15 8.21 17.30 5.25
CA LEU A 15 7.87 15.95 5.72
C LEU A 15 7.83 14.94 4.58
N ILE A 16 7.29 15.33 3.42
CA ILE A 16 7.28 14.47 2.22
C ILE A 16 8.70 14.19 1.76
N GLU A 17 9.56 15.20 1.70
CA GLU A 17 10.96 15.01 1.29
C GLU A 17 11.74 14.11 2.26
N ILE A 18 11.51 14.25 3.57
CA ILE A 18 12.09 13.34 4.58
C ILE A 18 11.63 11.89 4.34
N ALA A 19 10.35 11.69 4.03
CA ALA A 19 9.84 10.35 3.72
C ALA A 19 10.52 9.78 2.48
N ARG A 20 10.59 10.56 1.40
CA ARG A 20 11.24 10.17 0.15
C ARG A 20 12.69 9.76 0.34
N GLN A 21 13.48 10.59 1.02
CA GLN A 21 14.89 10.32 1.29
C GLN A 21 15.07 9.06 2.16
N LYS A 22 14.24 8.88 3.18
CA LYS A 22 14.29 7.68 4.01
C LYS A 22 13.89 6.43 3.25
N MET A 23 12.79 6.46 2.49
CA MET A 23 12.36 5.30 1.70
C MET A 23 13.38 4.92 0.63
N ALA A 24 14.13 5.87 0.07
CA ALA A 24 15.24 5.59 -0.84
C ALA A 24 16.37 4.78 -0.20
N THR A 25 16.46 4.74 1.14
CA THR A 25 17.42 3.91 1.89
C THR A 25 16.84 2.56 2.34
N SER A 26 15.57 2.27 2.02
CA SER A 26 14.92 1.00 2.38
C SER A 26 15.67 -0.17 1.75
N LYS A 27 15.90 -1.22 2.54
CA LYS A 27 16.47 -2.50 2.09
C LYS A 27 15.40 -3.58 1.88
N ASP A 28 14.13 -3.22 2.07
CA ASP A 28 13.01 -4.09 1.79
C ASP A 28 12.63 -3.95 0.29
N PRO A 29 12.84 -4.99 -0.53
CA PRO A 29 12.60 -4.91 -1.97
C PRO A 29 11.12 -4.86 -2.34
N ILE A 30 10.22 -5.05 -1.37
CA ILE A 30 8.76 -5.03 -1.58
C ILE A 30 8.17 -3.69 -1.11
N HIS A 31 8.81 -3.06 -0.10
CA HIS A 31 8.40 -1.80 0.50
C HIS A 31 9.53 -0.77 0.35
N ASP A 32 9.85 -0.46 -0.89
CA ASP A 32 10.87 0.49 -1.29
C ASP A 32 10.26 1.84 -1.71
N LEU A 33 11.10 2.76 -2.17
CA LEU A 33 10.66 4.06 -2.65
C LEU A 33 9.69 3.93 -3.83
N SER A 34 9.94 3.00 -4.76
CA SER A 34 9.11 2.84 -5.95
C SER A 34 7.69 2.39 -5.61
N HIS A 35 7.54 1.51 -4.60
CA HIS A 35 6.24 1.16 -4.05
C HIS A 35 5.50 2.38 -3.50
N VAL A 36 6.16 3.16 -2.64
CA VAL A 36 5.52 4.34 -2.02
C VAL A 36 5.13 5.39 -3.08
N GLU A 37 5.97 5.62 -4.08
CA GLU A 37 5.65 6.54 -5.19
C GLU A 37 4.41 6.09 -5.97
N ARG A 38 4.29 4.79 -6.29
CA ARG A 38 3.09 4.25 -6.94
C ARG A 38 1.84 4.35 -6.06
N VAL A 39 1.95 4.07 -4.75
CA VAL A 39 0.83 4.26 -3.81
C VAL A 39 0.38 5.72 -3.76
N VAL A 40 1.31 6.67 -3.80
CA VAL A 40 1.01 8.11 -3.86
C VAL A 40 0.28 8.46 -5.17
N GLU A 41 0.70 7.92 -6.30
CA GLU A 41 0.05 8.12 -7.61
C GLU A 41 -1.36 7.56 -7.61
N TYR A 42 -1.56 6.31 -7.17
CA TYR A 42 -2.89 5.71 -7.04
C TYR A 42 -3.77 6.49 -6.07
N THR A 43 -3.21 6.98 -4.95
CA THR A 43 -3.94 7.83 -4.02
C THR A 43 -4.45 9.11 -4.69
N ARG A 44 -3.64 9.75 -5.55
CA ARG A 44 -4.07 10.91 -6.34
C ARG A 44 -5.16 10.55 -7.34
N GLU A 45 -4.96 9.46 -8.07
CA GLU A 45 -5.90 8.98 -9.08
C GLU A 45 -7.26 8.63 -8.45
N PHE A 46 -7.28 7.81 -7.40
CA PHE A 46 -8.51 7.37 -6.73
C PHE A 46 -9.25 8.49 -6.01
N SER A 47 -8.52 9.54 -5.61
CA SER A 47 -9.12 10.73 -4.99
C SER A 47 -9.55 11.82 -5.99
N SER A 48 -9.18 11.71 -7.27
CA SER A 48 -9.34 12.79 -8.27
C SER A 48 -10.80 13.18 -8.50
N GLN A 49 -11.71 12.22 -8.48
CA GLN A 49 -13.15 12.41 -8.70
C GLN A 49 -13.91 12.80 -7.43
N LEU A 50 -13.24 12.84 -6.27
CA LEU A 50 -13.89 13.17 -5.01
C LEU A 50 -13.72 14.64 -4.69
N ASN A 51 -14.80 15.26 -4.18
CA ASN A 51 -14.75 16.66 -3.75
C ASN A 51 -14.08 16.80 -2.38
N LEU A 52 -12.77 16.51 -2.32
CA LEU A 52 -11.96 16.63 -1.12
C LEU A 52 -11.46 18.08 -0.95
N ASN A 53 -11.52 18.58 0.27
CA ASN A 53 -10.90 19.87 0.58
C ASN A 53 -9.36 19.76 0.65
N SER A 54 -8.67 20.92 0.69
CA SER A 54 -7.20 20.97 0.69
C SER A 54 -6.56 20.24 1.87
N GLU A 55 -7.17 20.28 3.05
CA GLU A 55 -6.68 19.56 4.23
C GLU A 55 -6.75 18.04 4.02
N GLN A 56 -7.86 17.54 3.49
CA GLN A 56 -8.06 16.13 3.20
C GLN A 56 -7.07 15.64 2.12
N LYS A 57 -6.91 16.39 1.03
CA LYS A 57 -5.96 16.07 -0.05
C LYS A 57 -4.52 15.99 0.47
N ASN A 58 -4.09 17.00 1.21
CA ASN A 58 -2.74 17.01 1.76
C ASN A 58 -2.52 15.92 2.81
N ALA A 59 -3.54 15.63 3.63
CA ALA A 59 -3.43 14.61 4.67
C ALA A 59 -3.33 13.19 4.09
N ILE A 60 -4.11 12.86 3.07
CA ILE A 60 -4.05 11.53 2.47
C ILE A 60 -2.72 11.33 1.70
N LEU A 61 -2.21 12.36 1.01
CA LEU A 61 -0.92 12.28 0.34
C LEU A 61 0.23 12.15 1.34
N LEU A 62 0.19 12.90 2.45
CA LEU A 62 1.17 12.75 3.51
C LEU A 62 1.10 11.34 4.15
N ALA A 63 -0.11 10.81 4.35
CA ALA A 63 -0.28 9.45 4.85
C ALA A 63 0.27 8.42 3.87
N ALA A 64 0.04 8.57 2.57
CA ALA A 64 0.59 7.70 1.54
C ALA A 64 2.13 7.71 1.52
N TRP A 65 2.78 8.87 1.73
CA TRP A 65 4.23 8.95 1.82
C TRP A 65 4.80 8.29 3.09
N TRP A 66 4.05 8.25 4.19
CA TRP A 66 4.55 7.81 5.49
C TRP A 66 4.08 6.43 5.94
N HIS A 67 3.14 5.78 5.23
CA HIS A 67 2.49 4.56 5.72
C HIS A 67 3.46 3.40 5.97
N ASP A 68 4.53 3.29 5.19
CA ASP A 68 5.52 2.21 5.26
C ASP A 68 6.88 2.65 5.83
N MET A 69 6.93 3.82 6.47
CA MET A 69 8.20 4.37 7.00
C MET A 69 8.92 3.42 7.96
N ALA A 70 8.18 2.61 8.72
CA ALA A 70 8.74 1.61 9.62
C ALA A 70 9.59 0.55 8.91
N ARG A 71 9.33 0.29 7.62
CA ARG A 71 10.10 -0.67 6.81
C ARG A 71 11.55 -0.22 6.60
N THR A 72 11.85 1.06 6.74
CA THR A 72 13.23 1.58 6.63
C THR A 72 14.12 1.17 7.81
N ILE A 73 13.55 0.69 8.91
CA ILE A 73 14.30 0.26 10.10
C ILE A 73 14.76 -1.20 9.94
N THR A 74 14.07 -1.99 9.15
CA THR A 74 14.34 -3.41 8.98
C THR A 74 15.41 -3.65 7.91
N ARG A 75 16.32 -4.58 8.20
CA ARG A 75 17.38 -4.99 7.25
C ARG A 75 16.92 -6.10 6.30
N ARG A 76 15.84 -6.79 6.64
CA ARG A 76 15.27 -7.90 5.86
C ARG A 76 13.76 -7.80 5.85
N PRO A 77 13.11 -8.15 4.73
CA PRO A 77 11.66 -8.20 4.68
C PRO A 77 11.13 -9.14 5.75
N SER A 78 10.36 -8.62 6.67
CA SER A 78 9.64 -9.44 7.64
C SER A 78 8.19 -9.53 7.24
N ILE A 79 7.80 -10.65 6.62
CA ILE A 79 6.44 -10.86 6.11
C ILE A 79 5.45 -11.05 7.27
N VAL A 80 5.90 -11.58 8.41
CA VAL A 80 4.99 -11.98 9.50
C VAL A 80 4.85 -10.87 10.54
N TRP A 81 5.94 -10.49 11.21
CA TRP A 81 5.85 -9.61 12.37
C TRP A 81 5.64 -8.14 12.02
N MET A 82 6.30 -7.65 10.97
CA MET A 82 6.18 -6.24 10.58
C MET A 82 4.78 -5.89 10.12
N SER A 83 4.07 -6.79 9.42
CA SER A 83 2.71 -6.54 8.93
C SER A 83 1.68 -6.26 10.03
N PHE A 84 1.99 -6.56 11.29
CA PHE A 84 1.11 -6.25 12.42
C PHE A 84 1.41 -4.90 13.08
N ILE A 85 2.63 -4.39 12.95
CA ILE A 85 3.09 -3.21 13.69
C ILE A 85 3.59 -2.06 12.82
N ASP A 86 3.86 -2.29 11.53
CA ASP A 86 4.47 -1.30 10.64
C ASP A 86 3.66 0.00 10.51
N ASP A 87 2.37 -0.10 10.27
CA ASP A 87 1.50 1.07 10.19
C ASP A 87 1.49 1.86 11.52
N THR A 88 1.38 1.15 12.64
CA THR A 88 1.41 1.78 13.97
C THR A 88 2.74 2.49 14.21
N LEU A 89 3.85 1.83 13.90
CA LEU A 89 5.19 2.41 14.07
C LEU A 89 5.43 3.55 13.09
N SER A 90 4.98 3.43 11.84
CA SER A 90 5.05 4.50 10.84
C SER A 90 4.27 5.75 11.27
N ALA A 91 3.07 5.55 11.85
CA ALA A 91 2.28 6.65 12.39
C ALA A 91 2.99 7.34 13.58
N LEU A 92 3.62 6.58 14.48
CA LEU A 92 4.41 7.13 15.59
C LEU A 92 5.65 7.89 15.08
N MET A 93 6.32 7.38 14.04
CA MET A 93 7.45 8.07 13.40
C MET A 93 7.01 9.40 12.78
N LEU A 94 5.89 9.43 12.06
CA LEU A 94 5.31 10.68 11.55
C LEU A 94 4.98 11.63 12.70
N TRP A 95 4.30 11.15 13.71
CA TRP A 95 3.91 11.97 14.87
C TRP A 95 5.12 12.58 15.58
N GLY A 96 6.15 11.78 15.87
CA GLY A 96 7.40 12.27 16.45
C GLY A 96 8.06 13.35 15.59
N LYS A 97 8.07 13.16 14.25
CA LYS A 97 8.64 14.14 13.32
C LYS A 97 7.83 15.44 13.25
N THR A 98 6.50 15.34 13.32
CA THR A 98 5.63 16.54 13.35
C THR A 98 5.84 17.37 14.62
N ILE A 99 6.04 16.74 15.78
CA ILE A 99 6.38 17.43 17.04
C ILE A 99 7.71 18.18 16.88
N GLN A 100 8.75 17.55 16.34
CA GLN A 100 10.04 18.20 16.10
C GLN A 100 9.95 19.44 15.20
N LEU A 101 9.01 19.44 14.25
CA LEU A 101 8.77 20.58 13.36
C LEU A 101 7.75 21.60 13.91
N GLY A 102 7.23 21.39 15.13
CA GLY A 102 6.21 22.24 15.72
C GLY A 102 4.89 22.22 14.93
N LEU A 103 4.51 21.07 14.37
CA LEU A 103 3.27 20.87 13.62
C LEU A 103 2.28 20.04 14.46
N PHE A 104 1.08 20.60 14.68
CA PHE A 104 0.04 19.97 15.48
C PHE A 104 -1.33 20.05 14.79
N GLY A 105 -2.12 18.97 14.87
CA GLY A 105 -3.48 18.95 14.33
C GLY A 105 -3.55 19.03 12.79
N GLY A 106 -4.70 19.46 12.27
CA GLY A 106 -4.93 19.67 10.83
C GLY A 106 -4.46 18.50 9.94
N VAL A 107 -3.72 18.82 8.89
CA VAL A 107 -3.18 17.88 7.90
C VAL A 107 -2.38 16.75 8.56
N VAL A 108 -1.41 17.10 9.42
CA VAL A 108 -0.51 16.10 10.02
C VAL A 108 -1.22 15.20 11.02
N GLY A 109 -2.13 15.74 11.82
CA GLY A 109 -2.93 14.95 12.75
C GLY A 109 -3.92 14.03 12.03
N LEU A 110 -4.47 14.44 10.88
CA LEU A 110 -5.32 13.59 10.07
C LEU A 110 -4.50 12.48 9.37
N ALA A 111 -3.35 12.80 8.80
CA ALA A 111 -2.45 11.83 8.18
C ALA A 111 -2.01 10.74 9.18
N THR A 112 -1.58 11.13 10.37
CA THR A 112 -1.20 10.19 11.45
C THR A 112 -2.35 9.24 11.79
N ARG A 113 -3.58 9.77 11.94
CA ARG A 113 -4.77 8.94 12.23
C ARG A 113 -5.12 7.99 11.08
N LEU A 114 -4.93 8.40 9.82
CA LEU A 114 -5.14 7.53 8.66
C LEU A 114 -4.18 6.34 8.69
N ILE A 115 -2.90 6.56 8.97
CA ILE A 115 -1.90 5.49 9.05
C ILE A 115 -2.23 4.55 10.21
N PHE A 116 -2.53 5.05 11.42
CA PHE A 116 -2.98 4.20 12.54
C PHE A 116 -4.22 3.37 12.19
N SER A 117 -5.18 3.97 11.46
CA SER A 117 -6.43 3.29 11.08
C SER A 117 -6.22 2.26 9.97
N LYS A 118 -5.14 2.33 9.20
CA LYS A 118 -4.78 1.37 8.16
C LYS A 118 -4.30 0.05 8.75
N SER A 119 -3.73 0.05 9.95
CA SER A 119 -3.14 -1.11 10.61
C SER A 119 -4.04 -2.35 10.58
N PHE A 120 -3.47 -3.48 10.19
CA PHE A 120 -4.17 -4.76 10.11
C PHE A 120 -4.68 -5.24 11.48
N ALA A 121 -3.88 -5.07 12.54
CA ALA A 121 -4.20 -5.59 13.87
C ALA A 121 -5.18 -4.69 14.64
N THR A 122 -5.01 -3.38 14.57
CA THR A 122 -5.68 -2.40 15.42
C THR A 122 -6.55 -1.41 14.64
N GLY A 123 -6.48 -1.43 13.33
CA GLY A 123 -7.09 -0.44 12.44
C GLY A 123 -8.61 -0.30 12.63
N PHE A 124 -9.33 -1.40 12.89
CA PHE A 124 -10.76 -1.34 13.16
C PHE A 124 -11.09 -0.48 14.39
N LEU A 125 -10.35 -0.68 15.48
CA LEU A 125 -10.53 0.09 16.73
C LEU A 125 -10.16 1.55 16.51
N PHE A 126 -9.00 1.81 15.90
CA PHE A 126 -8.54 3.17 15.63
C PHE A 126 -9.45 3.92 14.65
N THR A 127 -9.97 3.26 13.63
CA THR A 127 -10.96 3.86 12.71
C THR A 127 -12.22 4.29 13.46
N ARG A 128 -12.70 3.48 14.39
CA ARG A 128 -13.90 3.77 15.16
C ARG A 128 -13.70 4.93 16.12
N ILE A 129 -12.55 5.00 16.81
CA ILE A 129 -12.28 5.97 17.89
C ILE A 129 -11.75 7.29 17.32
N PHE A 130 -10.79 7.25 16.41
CA PHE A 130 -10.00 8.42 16.03
C PHE A 130 -10.37 9.03 14.68
N LEU A 131 -11.10 8.29 13.81
CA LEU A 131 -11.41 8.77 12.47
C LEU A 131 -12.88 9.20 12.36
N LYS A 132 -13.11 10.51 12.16
CA LYS A 132 -14.46 11.03 11.92
C LYS A 132 -15.08 10.38 10.67
N LYS A 133 -16.39 10.13 10.68
CA LYS A 133 -17.14 9.46 9.60
C LYS A 133 -16.83 10.06 8.21
N LYS A 134 -16.78 11.40 8.10
CA LYS A 134 -16.48 12.11 6.84
C LYS A 134 -15.07 11.86 6.27
N ASN A 135 -14.13 11.36 7.08
CA ASN A 135 -12.75 11.09 6.68
C ASN A 135 -12.50 9.59 6.42
N ARG A 136 -13.50 8.72 6.57
CA ARG A 136 -13.33 7.28 6.35
C ARG A 136 -13.04 6.96 4.88
N ILE A 137 -13.61 7.74 3.97
CA ILE A 137 -13.30 7.61 2.54
C ILE A 137 -11.81 7.80 2.24
N LEU A 138 -11.09 8.62 3.01
CA LEU A 138 -9.64 8.79 2.84
C LEU A 138 -8.87 7.52 3.24
N LEU A 139 -9.34 6.83 4.28
CA LEU A 139 -8.77 5.54 4.66
C LEU A 139 -9.03 4.49 3.58
N ASP A 140 -10.26 4.45 3.04
CA ASP A 140 -10.62 3.53 1.97
C ASP A 140 -9.73 3.74 0.74
N ILE A 141 -9.48 5.00 0.34
CA ILE A 141 -8.56 5.33 -0.76
C ILE A 141 -7.14 4.87 -0.47
N LEU A 142 -6.62 5.14 0.73
CA LEU A 142 -5.25 4.75 1.10
C LEU A 142 -5.07 3.23 1.11
N GLN A 143 -6.06 2.50 1.64
CA GLN A 143 -6.06 1.04 1.65
C GLN A 143 -6.17 0.47 0.24
N ASP A 144 -7.05 1.03 -0.59
CA ASP A 144 -7.20 0.61 -1.97
C ASP A 144 -5.93 0.86 -2.78
N ALA A 145 -5.28 2.03 -2.61
CA ALA A 145 -4.05 2.37 -3.32
C ALA A 145 -2.88 1.42 -2.97
N ASP A 146 -2.69 1.12 -1.69
CA ASP A 146 -1.66 0.19 -1.24
C ASP A 146 -1.96 -1.25 -1.71
N GLN A 147 -3.21 -1.69 -1.58
CA GLN A 147 -3.65 -3.00 -2.01
C GLN A 147 -3.57 -3.16 -3.54
N PHE A 148 -3.84 -2.08 -4.28
CA PHE A 148 -3.76 -2.05 -5.74
C PHE A 148 -2.31 -2.24 -6.22
N ASP A 149 -1.34 -1.61 -5.56
CA ASP A 149 0.08 -1.75 -5.91
C ASP A 149 0.59 -3.19 -5.73
N LEU A 150 -0.03 -3.99 -4.85
CA LEU A 150 0.34 -5.39 -4.70
C LEU A 150 0.27 -6.18 -6.03
N PHE A 151 -0.60 -5.77 -6.94
CA PHE A 151 -0.78 -6.39 -8.26
C PHE A 151 0.05 -5.72 -9.36
N HIS A 152 0.81 -4.69 -9.04
CA HIS A 152 1.71 -4.07 -10.00
C HIS A 152 2.82 -5.04 -10.40
N GLN A 153 3.10 -5.12 -11.71
CA GLN A 153 4.02 -6.11 -12.26
C GLN A 153 5.42 -6.05 -11.62
N GLU A 154 5.96 -4.87 -11.39
CA GLU A 154 7.28 -4.69 -10.76
C GLU A 154 7.29 -5.22 -9.33
N ARG A 155 6.24 -4.92 -8.52
CA ARG A 155 6.15 -5.43 -7.16
C ARG A 155 6.02 -6.96 -7.15
N MET A 156 5.20 -7.52 -8.04
CA MET A 156 5.08 -8.98 -8.18
C MET A 156 6.40 -9.63 -8.57
N LYS A 157 7.17 -9.00 -9.43
CA LYS A 157 8.52 -9.45 -9.80
C LYS A 157 9.45 -9.45 -8.58
N SER A 158 9.50 -8.37 -7.81
CA SER A 158 10.31 -8.29 -6.58
C SER A 158 9.90 -9.34 -5.54
N ILE A 159 8.59 -9.59 -5.39
CA ILE A 159 8.08 -10.65 -4.51
C ILE A 159 8.51 -12.04 -5.02
N GLN A 160 8.46 -12.27 -6.33
CA GLN A 160 8.92 -13.53 -6.94
C GLN A 160 10.42 -13.72 -6.73
N GLU A 161 11.24 -12.70 -7.03
CA GLU A 161 12.68 -12.74 -6.82
C GLU A 161 13.02 -13.06 -5.36
N MET A 162 12.35 -12.44 -4.41
CA MET A 162 12.50 -12.77 -2.99
C MET A 162 12.09 -14.23 -2.70
N ALA A 163 11.02 -14.72 -3.31
CA ALA A 163 10.56 -16.10 -3.12
C ALA A 163 11.58 -17.14 -3.62
N THR A 164 12.45 -16.78 -4.55
CA THR A 164 13.55 -17.67 -5.00
C THR A 164 14.68 -17.78 -3.97
N THR A 165 14.81 -16.84 -3.04
CA THR A 165 15.93 -16.80 -2.08
C THR A 165 15.80 -17.79 -0.93
N SER A 166 14.59 -18.23 -0.59
CA SER A 166 14.39 -19.21 0.48
C SER A 166 13.04 -19.93 0.41
N LYS A 167 13.00 -21.15 0.96
CA LYS A 167 11.75 -21.94 1.07
C LYS A 167 10.66 -21.21 1.88
N LEU A 168 11.05 -20.43 2.90
CA LEU A 168 10.10 -19.66 3.72
C LEU A 168 9.43 -18.56 2.88
N TYR A 169 10.19 -17.81 2.09
CA TYR A 169 9.64 -16.79 1.21
C TYR A 169 8.81 -17.40 0.09
N SER A 170 9.23 -18.53 -0.47
CA SER A 170 8.45 -19.29 -1.46
C SER A 170 7.09 -19.72 -0.90
N TRP A 171 7.06 -20.23 0.33
CA TRP A 171 5.81 -20.56 1.02
C TRP A 171 4.94 -19.32 1.29
N GLY A 172 5.55 -18.22 1.75
CA GLY A 172 4.88 -16.93 1.92
C GLY A 172 4.27 -16.41 0.61
N TYR A 173 4.99 -16.48 -0.50
CA TYR A 173 4.49 -16.17 -1.83
C TYR A 173 3.24 -16.99 -2.19
N LYS A 174 3.31 -18.31 -1.99
CA LYS A 174 2.20 -19.23 -2.26
C LYS A 174 0.95 -18.89 -1.45
N LEU A 175 1.11 -18.56 -0.17
CA LEU A 175 0.01 -18.13 0.72
C LEU A 175 -0.56 -16.78 0.28
N THR A 176 0.29 -15.81 -0.01
CA THR A 176 -0.09 -14.47 -0.45
C THR A 176 -0.87 -14.55 -1.76
N ALA A 177 -0.36 -15.28 -2.75
CA ALA A 177 -1.06 -15.50 -4.01
C ALA A 177 -2.42 -16.17 -3.80
N TRP A 178 -2.49 -17.19 -2.92
CA TRP A 178 -3.77 -17.83 -2.60
C TRP A 178 -4.75 -16.86 -1.91
N TRP A 179 -4.27 -16.08 -0.96
CA TRP A 179 -5.11 -15.13 -0.20
C TRP A 179 -5.66 -14.03 -1.09
N PHE A 180 -4.81 -13.35 -1.82
CA PHE A 180 -5.20 -12.20 -2.63
C PHE A 180 -5.96 -12.56 -3.91
N LEU A 181 -5.69 -13.72 -4.50
CA LEU A 181 -6.43 -14.22 -5.66
C LEU A 181 -7.74 -14.95 -5.25
N SER A 182 -8.10 -14.95 -3.98
CA SER A 182 -9.39 -15.43 -3.53
C SER A 182 -10.41 -14.31 -3.66
N ALA A 183 -11.39 -14.48 -4.57
CA ALA A 183 -12.39 -13.46 -4.95
C ALA A 183 -13.15 -12.84 -3.76
N ASN A 184 -13.25 -13.56 -2.63
CA ASN A 184 -13.96 -13.08 -1.44
C ASN A 184 -13.10 -12.21 -0.51
N LYS A 185 -11.81 -12.08 -0.77
CA LYS A 185 -10.86 -11.37 0.11
C LYS A 185 -10.39 -10.03 -0.45
N LEU A 186 -10.47 -9.86 -1.77
CA LEU A 186 -10.10 -8.63 -2.45
C LEU A 186 -11.37 -7.81 -2.69
N GLN A 187 -11.58 -6.81 -1.86
CA GLN A 187 -12.69 -5.89 -2.02
C GLN A 187 -12.13 -4.47 -2.03
N PHE A 188 -12.01 -3.90 -3.23
CA PHE A 188 -11.78 -2.48 -3.37
C PHE A 188 -13.04 -1.72 -2.94
N LYS A 189 -12.84 -0.65 -2.20
CA LYS A 189 -13.91 0.13 -1.58
C LYS A 189 -14.31 1.32 -2.45
N THR A 190 -13.36 1.86 -3.22
CA THR A 190 -13.59 3.00 -4.11
C THR A 190 -13.93 2.54 -5.52
N GLU A 191 -14.88 3.23 -6.18
CA GLU A 191 -15.30 2.89 -7.55
C GLU A 191 -14.16 3.07 -8.55
N MET A 192 -13.28 4.06 -8.33
CA MET A 192 -12.12 4.27 -9.19
C MET A 192 -11.14 3.09 -9.12
N ALA A 193 -10.81 2.60 -7.92
CA ALA A 193 -9.95 1.43 -7.78
C ALA A 193 -10.57 0.19 -8.45
N LYS A 194 -11.88 -0.03 -8.32
CA LYS A 194 -12.60 -1.11 -9.01
C LYS A 194 -12.49 -0.99 -10.52
N SER A 195 -12.70 0.19 -11.09
CA SER A 195 -12.64 0.42 -12.53
C SER A 195 -11.24 0.23 -13.12
N CYS A 196 -10.19 0.62 -12.38
CA CYS A 196 -8.80 0.46 -12.80
C CYS A 196 -8.30 -0.99 -12.65
N PHE A 197 -8.89 -1.76 -11.74
CA PHE A 197 -8.38 -3.08 -11.36
C PHE A 197 -8.42 -4.10 -12.50
N LYS A 198 -9.38 -4.00 -13.42
CA LYS A 198 -9.46 -4.85 -14.61
C LYS A 198 -8.18 -4.79 -15.45
N LYS A 199 -7.61 -3.60 -15.65
CA LYS A 199 -6.38 -3.41 -16.44
C LYS A 199 -5.18 -4.09 -15.76
N ILE A 200 -5.06 -3.94 -14.44
CA ILE A 200 -3.98 -4.55 -13.67
C ILE A 200 -4.11 -6.08 -13.65
N LEU A 201 -5.32 -6.62 -13.47
CA LEU A 201 -5.54 -8.07 -13.54
C LEU A 201 -5.16 -8.65 -14.89
N PHE A 202 -5.42 -7.92 -15.98
CA PHE A 202 -5.01 -8.35 -17.32
C PHE A 202 -3.47 -8.39 -17.44
N ALA A 203 -2.79 -7.33 -17.00
CA ALA A 203 -1.33 -7.28 -16.99
C ALA A 203 -0.72 -8.38 -16.10
N LEU A 204 -1.31 -8.64 -14.91
CA LEU A 204 -0.90 -9.72 -14.03
C LEU A 204 -1.06 -11.10 -14.69
N ALA A 205 -2.18 -11.34 -15.37
CA ALA A 205 -2.41 -12.60 -16.09
C ALA A 205 -1.37 -12.83 -17.19
N GLN A 206 -1.06 -11.78 -17.97
CA GLN A 206 -0.02 -11.85 -19.00
C GLN A 206 1.37 -12.13 -18.39
N TRP A 207 1.69 -11.46 -17.28
CA TRP A 207 2.97 -11.67 -16.60
C TRP A 207 3.10 -13.10 -16.07
N ILE A 208 2.08 -13.65 -15.40
CA ILE A 208 2.08 -15.04 -14.89
C ILE A 208 2.17 -16.06 -16.04
N ALA A 209 1.53 -15.77 -17.18
CA ALA A 209 1.56 -16.63 -18.36
C ALA A 209 2.88 -16.53 -19.14
N SER A 210 3.74 -15.55 -18.85
CA SER A 210 5.04 -15.43 -19.51
C SER A 210 5.90 -16.69 -19.27
N LYS A 211 6.68 -17.09 -20.29
CA LYS A 211 7.42 -18.37 -20.32
C LYS A 211 8.25 -18.62 -19.05
N ASN A 212 9.02 -17.63 -18.63
CA ASN A 212 9.94 -17.78 -17.49
C ASN A 212 9.20 -17.84 -16.15
N VAL A 213 8.18 -17.00 -15.96
CA VAL A 213 7.37 -16.95 -14.72
C VAL A 213 6.53 -18.22 -14.59
N CYS A 214 5.90 -18.65 -15.68
CA CYS A 214 5.12 -19.88 -15.70
C CYS A 214 5.99 -21.11 -15.42
N ALA A 215 7.17 -21.22 -16.03
CA ALA A 215 8.12 -22.31 -15.80
C ALA A 215 8.55 -22.36 -14.33
N TRP A 216 8.92 -21.22 -13.73
CA TRP A 216 9.28 -21.14 -12.32
C TRP A 216 8.13 -21.55 -11.39
N HIS A 217 6.90 -21.11 -11.68
CA HIS A 217 5.74 -21.51 -10.90
C HIS A 217 5.46 -23.02 -10.99
N MET A 218 5.59 -23.60 -12.20
CA MET A 218 5.39 -25.05 -12.38
C MET A 218 6.44 -25.86 -11.65
N GLU A 219 7.70 -25.44 -11.71
CA GLU A 219 8.81 -26.10 -11.02
C GLU A 219 8.67 -25.99 -9.49
N THR A 220 8.32 -24.78 -8.98
CA THR A 220 8.29 -24.51 -7.55
C THR A 220 7.01 -25.02 -6.85
N PHE A 221 5.85 -24.90 -7.48
CA PHE A 221 4.55 -25.16 -6.87
C PHE A 221 3.75 -26.28 -7.55
N GLY A 222 4.19 -26.72 -8.71
CA GLY A 222 3.56 -27.79 -9.47
C GLY A 222 2.42 -27.32 -10.38
N LYS A 223 2.15 -28.11 -11.43
CA LYS A 223 1.15 -27.85 -12.48
C LYS A 223 -0.25 -27.53 -11.91
N ARG A 224 -0.72 -28.33 -10.96
CA ARG A 224 -2.05 -28.17 -10.34
C ARG A 224 -2.23 -26.82 -9.62
N TRP A 225 -1.15 -26.29 -9.02
CA TRP A 225 -1.21 -24.97 -8.38
C TRP A 225 -1.31 -23.86 -9.43
N CYS A 226 -0.55 -23.95 -10.52
CA CYS A 226 -0.59 -23.00 -11.62
C CYS A 226 -1.97 -22.93 -12.28
N GLU A 227 -2.57 -24.07 -12.59
CA GLU A 227 -3.92 -24.16 -13.17
C GLU A 227 -4.97 -23.51 -12.26
N LYS A 228 -4.96 -23.84 -10.96
CA LYS A 228 -5.86 -23.21 -9.98
C LYS A 228 -5.67 -21.70 -9.85
N THR A 229 -4.43 -21.23 -9.90
CA THR A 229 -4.11 -19.81 -9.82
C THR A 229 -4.63 -19.08 -11.05
N PHE A 230 -4.45 -19.65 -12.23
CA PHE A 230 -4.96 -19.09 -13.49
C PHE A 230 -6.48 -19.00 -13.51
N ILE A 231 -7.18 -20.05 -13.09
CA ILE A 231 -8.66 -20.07 -12.96
C ILE A 231 -9.14 -18.98 -11.99
N ARG A 232 -8.42 -18.76 -10.90
CA ARG A 232 -8.76 -17.70 -9.94
C ARG A 232 -8.61 -16.32 -10.54
N ILE A 233 -7.54 -16.04 -11.29
CA ILE A 233 -7.35 -14.76 -11.97
C ILE A 233 -8.47 -14.52 -12.99
N GLN A 234 -8.80 -15.53 -13.80
CA GLN A 234 -9.91 -15.44 -14.76
C GLN A 234 -11.24 -15.18 -14.07
N ARG A 235 -11.50 -15.85 -12.94
CA ARG A 235 -12.71 -15.60 -12.14
C ARG A 235 -12.72 -14.19 -11.56
N MET A 236 -11.60 -13.68 -11.08
CA MET A 236 -11.52 -12.28 -10.64
C MET A 236 -11.78 -11.32 -11.79
N GLN A 237 -11.19 -11.56 -12.97
CA GLN A 237 -11.48 -10.76 -14.15
C GLN A 237 -12.99 -10.70 -14.47
N SER A 238 -13.71 -11.83 -14.36
CA SER A 238 -15.15 -11.87 -14.62
C SER A 238 -16.00 -11.13 -13.56
N LEU A 239 -15.49 -10.91 -12.35
CA LEU A 239 -16.21 -10.16 -11.31
C LEU A 239 -16.11 -8.64 -11.47
N TYR A 240 -15.17 -8.16 -12.29
CA TYR A 240 -14.92 -6.74 -12.53
C TYR A 240 -15.28 -6.31 -13.98
N ILE A 241 -15.97 -7.19 -14.70
CA ILE A 241 -16.60 -6.88 -16.01
C ILE A 241 -17.95 -6.26 -15.79
#